data_12673fe4c3c89aa4342e2e7a2b4230be
#
_entry.id   12673fe4c3c89aa4342e2e7a2b4230be
#
_cell.length_a   1.000
_cell.length_b   1.000
_cell.length_c   1.000
_cell.angle_alpha   90.00
_cell.angle_beta   90.00
_cell.angle_gamma   90.00
#
_symmetry.space_group_name_H-M   'P 1'
#
loop_
_entity.id
_entity.type
_entity.pdbx_description
1 polymer ?
#
loop_
_entity_poly.entity_id
_entity_poly.type
_entity_poly.pdbx_seq_one_letter_code
_entity_poly.pdbx_strand_id
1 'polypeptide(L)'
;MAISKLNDRIQLIDGFDLGLEQRTGSYVIMEQQLTIIETGPSPSVEHVKQGLKELGISLDEVRYIIVTHIHLDHAGGAGLLLQDCPNATLIVHPKGARHLANPSRLIAGARAVYGDKFDDLFNPIVPVPEHRIAIKTEGDRLQIGPDCSLEFWDTPGHAKHHFGILDPVSNGFFVGDTAGIRYAQLIEDGIDFYLPSTSPNQFDPEAMKASIERMESQQLDVLYFGHYGAAMNPQAALRQVLEWLELFVEEGAAAYRHDESADQLAKRLAAPVMAQLAEKGVKQPHRVMPYIEMDLQVSAQGLLDYFRKQS
;
A
#
# COMPACT_ATOMS: atom_id res chain seq x y z
N MET A 1 -16.11 12.37 2.84
CA MET A 1 -15.37 12.98 3.96
C MET A 1 -13.93 12.51 3.86
N ALA A 2 -12.96 13.42 4.00
CA ALA A 2 -11.54 13.05 3.90
C ALA A 2 -11.01 12.17 5.06
N ILE A 3 -11.77 12.04 6.16
CA ILE A 3 -11.35 11.28 7.34
C ILE A 3 -12.36 10.20 7.68
N SER A 4 -11.86 8.99 7.91
CA SER A 4 -12.60 7.83 8.38
C SER A 4 -12.11 7.44 9.78
N LYS A 5 -12.97 7.43 10.78
CA LYS A 5 -12.64 6.93 12.11
C LYS A 5 -12.72 5.41 12.10
N LEU A 6 -11.59 4.73 12.24
CA LEU A 6 -11.54 3.26 12.31
C LEU A 6 -11.79 2.75 13.74
N ASN A 7 -11.23 3.44 14.72
CA ASN A 7 -11.52 3.27 16.14
C ASN A 7 -11.15 4.56 16.89
N ASP A 8 -11.18 4.56 18.23
CA ASP A 8 -10.89 5.75 19.03
C ASP A 8 -9.43 6.22 18.92
N ARG A 9 -8.53 5.35 18.48
CA ARG A 9 -7.09 5.55 18.43
C ARG A 9 -6.54 5.70 17.01
N ILE A 10 -7.19 5.10 16.01
CA ILE A 10 -6.72 5.08 14.62
C ILE A 10 -7.72 5.81 13.73
N GLN A 11 -7.23 6.86 13.07
CA GLN A 11 -7.95 7.60 12.04
C GLN A 11 -7.31 7.32 10.68
N LEU A 12 -8.09 7.36 9.61
CA LEU A 12 -7.63 7.21 8.24
C LEU A 12 -7.96 8.47 7.46
N ILE A 13 -6.94 9.12 6.90
CA ILE A 13 -7.07 10.28 6.03
C ILE A 13 -7.00 9.80 4.58
N ASP A 14 -7.97 10.18 3.76
CA ASP A 14 -7.96 9.90 2.33
C ASP A 14 -6.89 10.75 1.63
N GLY A 15 -6.01 10.10 0.88
CA GLY A 15 -4.95 10.75 0.12
C GLY A 15 -5.41 11.36 -1.20
N PHE A 16 -6.61 11.02 -1.68
CA PHE A 16 -7.10 11.39 -3.03
C PHE A 16 -6.08 11.13 -4.12
N ASP A 17 -5.35 10.03 -3.99
CA ASP A 17 -4.30 9.63 -4.93
C ASP A 17 -4.90 9.51 -6.34
N LEU A 18 -4.20 10.08 -7.32
CA LEU A 18 -4.66 10.22 -8.72
C LEU A 18 -5.97 11.01 -8.88
N GLY A 19 -6.37 11.79 -7.87
CA GLY A 19 -7.67 12.46 -7.81
C GLY A 19 -8.84 11.51 -7.53
N LEU A 20 -8.56 10.28 -7.09
CA LEU A 20 -9.53 9.24 -6.80
C LEU A 20 -9.74 9.10 -5.28
N GLU A 21 -11.00 9.12 -4.84
CA GLU A 21 -11.37 8.90 -3.46
C GLU A 21 -11.07 7.47 -3.01
N GLN A 22 -10.58 7.32 -1.77
CA GLN A 22 -10.38 5.99 -1.17
C GLN A 22 -9.45 5.07 -1.99
N ARG A 23 -8.45 5.65 -2.67
CA ARG A 23 -7.44 4.86 -3.38
C ARG A 23 -6.26 4.50 -2.49
N THR A 24 -5.62 5.48 -1.87
CA THR A 24 -4.61 5.30 -0.82
C THR A 24 -4.94 6.18 0.37
N GLY A 25 -4.43 5.82 1.54
CA GLY A 25 -4.71 6.60 2.74
C GLY A 25 -3.56 6.60 3.74
N SER A 26 -3.53 7.65 4.56
CA SER A 26 -2.58 7.81 5.64
C SER A 26 -3.27 7.51 6.98
N TYR A 27 -2.75 6.55 7.72
CA TYR A 27 -3.25 6.21 9.04
C TYR A 27 -2.59 7.10 10.09
N VAL A 28 -3.39 7.66 10.97
CA VAL A 28 -2.94 8.46 12.12
C VAL A 28 -3.21 7.67 13.38
N ILE A 29 -2.15 7.26 14.08
CA ILE A 29 -2.26 6.58 15.37
C ILE A 29 -2.09 7.62 16.47
N MET A 30 -3.17 7.86 17.19
CA MET A 30 -3.27 8.86 18.26
C MET A 30 -2.75 8.27 19.58
N GLU A 31 -1.45 8.21 19.70
CA GLU A 31 -0.70 7.75 20.88
C GLU A 31 0.22 8.86 21.40
N GLN A 32 0.89 8.64 22.53
CA GLN A 32 1.82 9.61 23.12
C GLN A 32 2.88 10.10 22.11
N GLN A 33 3.33 9.20 21.24
CA GLN A 33 4.17 9.52 20.08
C GLN A 33 3.28 9.43 18.84
N LEU A 34 2.66 10.56 18.46
CA LEU A 34 1.77 10.61 17.31
C LEU A 34 2.47 10.05 16.06
N THR A 35 1.86 9.04 15.45
CA THR A 35 2.48 8.28 14.36
C THR A 35 1.59 8.31 13.14
N ILE A 36 2.17 8.58 11.99
CA ILE A 36 1.52 8.47 10.68
C ILE A 36 2.07 7.23 9.97
N ILE A 37 1.21 6.40 9.42
CA ILE A 37 1.60 5.27 8.56
C ILE A 37 1.08 5.56 7.16
N GLU A 38 1.96 5.52 6.17
CA GLU A 38 1.87 5.95 4.78
C GLU A 38 1.73 7.47 4.60
N THR A 39 2.34 7.98 3.54
CA THR A 39 2.27 9.40 3.19
C THR A 39 1.50 9.64 1.89
N GLY A 40 1.25 8.57 1.13
CA GLY A 40 0.79 8.69 -0.24
C GLY A 40 1.85 9.29 -1.17
N PRO A 41 1.50 9.57 -2.42
CA PRO A 41 2.32 10.35 -3.35
C PRO A 41 2.39 11.81 -2.90
N SER A 42 3.33 12.58 -3.44
CA SER A 42 3.51 13.99 -3.05
C SER A 42 2.27 14.86 -3.22
N PRO A 43 1.45 14.72 -4.27
CA PRO A 43 0.19 15.46 -4.37
C PRO A 43 -0.79 15.20 -3.21
N SER A 44 -0.74 14.03 -2.57
CA SER A 44 -1.59 13.68 -1.43
C SER A 44 -1.20 14.38 -0.12
N VAL A 45 0.00 14.94 -0.02
CA VAL A 45 0.51 15.54 1.23
C VAL A 45 -0.38 16.67 1.75
N GLU A 46 -0.93 17.50 0.87
CA GLU A 46 -1.85 18.56 1.30
C GLU A 46 -3.15 18.00 1.89
N HIS A 47 -3.65 16.87 1.38
CA HIS A 47 -4.81 16.18 1.96
C HIS A 47 -4.48 15.60 3.33
N VAL A 48 -3.30 15.03 3.51
CA VAL A 48 -2.81 14.54 4.81
C VAL A 48 -2.74 15.69 5.82
N LYS A 49 -2.13 16.82 5.45
CA LYS A 49 -2.03 18.02 6.31
C LYS A 49 -3.40 18.59 6.66
N GLN A 50 -4.30 18.66 5.70
CA GLN A 50 -5.66 19.13 5.95
C GLN A 50 -6.41 18.17 6.89
N GLY A 51 -6.26 16.86 6.71
CA GLY A 51 -6.84 15.85 7.61
C GLY A 51 -6.31 15.96 9.04
N LEU A 52 -4.99 16.14 9.23
CA LEU A 52 -4.40 16.38 10.53
C LEU A 52 -4.98 17.63 11.19
N LYS A 53 -5.11 18.72 10.43
CA LYS A 53 -5.74 19.95 10.94
C LYS A 53 -7.21 19.74 11.36
N GLU A 54 -7.98 18.98 10.60
CA GLU A 54 -9.38 18.64 10.94
C GLU A 54 -9.46 17.77 12.21
N LEU A 55 -8.44 16.94 12.47
CA LEU A 55 -8.30 16.18 13.71
C LEU A 55 -7.80 17.04 14.88
N GLY A 56 -7.46 18.32 14.66
CA GLY A 56 -6.91 19.22 15.67
C GLY A 56 -5.46 18.93 16.00
N ILE A 57 -4.72 18.24 15.11
CA ILE A 57 -3.34 17.84 15.29
C ILE A 57 -2.42 18.86 14.63
N SER A 58 -1.44 19.37 15.37
CA SER A 58 -0.40 20.23 14.85
C SER A 58 0.73 19.39 14.24
N LEU A 59 1.35 19.88 13.16
CA LEU A 59 2.42 19.15 12.45
C LEU A 59 3.68 18.94 13.31
N ASP A 60 3.92 19.76 14.32
CA ASP A 60 5.02 19.60 15.27
C ASP A 60 4.76 18.52 16.35
N GLU A 61 3.53 18.03 16.49
CA GLU A 61 3.19 16.90 17.34
C GLU A 61 3.53 15.55 16.69
N VAL A 62 3.67 15.49 15.36
CA VAL A 62 4.02 14.26 14.65
C VAL A 62 5.45 13.81 15.05
N ARG A 63 5.57 12.61 15.58
CA ARG A 63 6.84 12.03 16.04
C ARG A 63 7.41 10.99 15.09
N TYR A 64 6.56 10.20 14.47
CA TYR A 64 6.97 9.20 13.51
C TYR A 64 6.12 9.24 12.24
N ILE A 65 6.79 9.09 11.12
CA ILE A 65 6.18 8.79 9.83
C ILE A 65 6.74 7.44 9.41
N ILE A 66 5.89 6.46 9.15
CA ILE A 66 6.28 5.11 8.78
C ILE A 66 5.78 4.84 7.36
N VAL A 67 6.62 4.29 6.50
CA VAL A 67 6.20 3.84 5.17
C VAL A 67 6.44 2.34 5.07
N THR A 68 5.41 1.57 4.70
CA THR A 68 5.51 0.10 4.60
C THR A 68 6.53 -0.32 3.54
N HIS A 69 6.62 0.45 2.48
CA HIS A 69 7.59 0.29 1.41
C HIS A 69 7.79 1.62 0.66
N ILE A 70 8.67 1.64 -0.36
CA ILE A 70 9.07 2.89 -0.99
C ILE A 70 8.51 3.13 -2.39
N HIS A 71 7.44 2.45 -2.79
CA HIS A 71 6.71 2.86 -3.99
C HIS A 71 6.13 4.26 -3.79
N LEU A 72 6.01 5.02 -4.89
CA LEU A 72 5.76 6.46 -4.78
C LEU A 72 4.34 6.81 -4.33
N ASP A 73 3.40 5.91 -4.52
CA ASP A 73 2.03 6.02 -4.02
C ASP A 73 1.90 5.76 -2.50
N HIS A 74 2.98 5.30 -1.84
CA HIS A 74 3.09 5.14 -0.38
C HIS A 74 4.08 6.10 0.25
N ALA A 75 5.25 6.28 -0.36
CA ALA A 75 6.37 7.02 0.23
C ALA A 75 6.78 8.27 -0.57
N GLY A 76 6.13 8.57 -1.69
CA GLY A 76 6.47 9.72 -2.52
C GLY A 76 6.39 11.04 -1.78
N GLY A 77 5.40 11.18 -0.91
CA GLY A 77 5.18 12.37 -0.08
C GLY A 77 6.07 12.48 1.16
N ALA A 78 6.86 11.43 1.50
CA ALA A 78 7.56 11.38 2.77
C ALA A 78 8.52 12.56 3.00
N GLY A 79 9.34 12.90 2.01
CA GLY A 79 10.27 14.03 2.11
C GLY A 79 9.54 15.37 2.22
N LEU A 80 8.45 15.54 1.48
CA LEU A 80 7.65 16.77 1.49
C LEU A 80 6.93 16.94 2.84
N LEU A 81 6.26 15.92 3.34
CA LEU A 81 5.58 15.95 4.64
C LEU A 81 6.56 16.21 5.80
N LEU A 82 7.76 15.60 5.75
CA LEU A 82 8.79 15.81 6.75
C LEU A 82 9.30 17.26 6.83
N GLN A 83 9.24 18.03 5.76
CA GLN A 83 9.61 19.46 5.83
C GLN A 83 8.70 20.24 6.77
N ASP A 84 7.42 19.86 6.82
CA ASP A 84 6.41 20.53 7.64
C ASP A 84 6.25 19.90 9.04
N CYS A 85 6.80 18.67 9.26
CA CYS A 85 6.79 17.96 10.54
C CYS A 85 8.18 18.01 11.21
N PRO A 86 8.60 19.11 11.88
CA PRO A 86 9.98 19.33 12.32
C PRO A 86 10.48 18.27 13.31
N ASN A 87 9.60 17.68 14.09
CA ASN A 87 9.93 16.71 15.14
C ASN A 87 9.81 15.25 14.68
N ALA A 88 9.36 14.98 13.45
CA ALA A 88 9.12 13.62 12.99
C ALA A 88 10.43 12.94 12.53
N THR A 89 10.50 11.64 12.73
CA THR A 89 11.50 10.72 12.16
C THR A 89 10.81 9.78 11.19
N LEU A 90 11.38 9.61 10.00
CA LEU A 90 10.90 8.64 9.02
C LEU A 90 11.40 7.24 9.38
N ILE A 91 10.48 6.30 9.50
CA ILE A 91 10.78 4.88 9.72
C ILE A 91 10.62 4.15 8.39
N VAL A 92 11.64 3.39 8.00
CA VAL A 92 11.67 2.69 6.70
C VAL A 92 12.46 1.39 6.78
N HIS A 93 12.12 0.45 5.90
CA HIS A 93 12.89 -0.79 5.70
C HIS A 93 14.33 -0.48 5.22
N PRO A 94 15.38 -1.21 5.67
CA PRO A 94 16.78 -0.91 5.34
C PRO A 94 17.06 -0.85 3.83
N LYS A 95 16.42 -1.69 3.03
CA LYS A 95 16.58 -1.68 1.57
C LYS A 95 15.97 -0.45 0.90
N GLY A 96 15.05 0.27 1.60
CA GLY A 96 14.41 1.49 1.12
C GLY A 96 15.16 2.78 1.47
N ALA A 97 15.81 2.82 2.63
CA ALA A 97 16.36 4.03 3.24
C ALA A 97 17.21 4.91 2.29
N ARG A 98 18.18 4.30 1.61
CA ARG A 98 19.07 5.01 0.67
C ARG A 98 18.32 5.64 -0.52
N HIS A 99 17.19 5.04 -0.90
CA HIS A 99 16.39 5.51 -2.03
C HIS A 99 15.47 6.66 -1.66
N LEU A 100 15.12 6.82 -0.38
CA LEU A 100 14.42 8.00 0.12
C LEU A 100 15.41 9.14 0.41
N ALA A 101 16.63 8.83 0.86
CA ALA A 101 17.71 9.83 0.99
C ALA A 101 18.19 10.37 -0.37
N ASN A 102 18.24 9.51 -1.38
CA ASN A 102 18.55 9.89 -2.77
C ASN A 102 17.56 9.21 -3.73
N PRO A 103 16.45 9.87 -4.10
CA PRO A 103 15.36 9.28 -4.86
C PRO A 103 15.63 9.14 -6.36
N SER A 104 16.82 9.47 -6.88
CA SER A 104 17.11 9.49 -8.32
C SER A 104 16.78 8.16 -9.01
N ARG A 105 17.11 7.02 -8.40
CA ARG A 105 16.81 5.69 -8.97
C ARG A 105 15.32 5.35 -8.86
N LEU A 106 14.68 5.76 -7.78
CA LEU A 106 13.25 5.57 -7.58
C LEU A 106 12.45 6.36 -8.62
N ILE A 107 12.82 7.61 -8.84
CA ILE A 107 12.25 8.48 -9.89
C ILE A 107 12.45 7.85 -11.27
N ALA A 108 13.67 7.40 -11.59
CA ALA A 108 13.96 6.79 -12.89
C ALA A 108 13.13 5.51 -13.12
N GLY A 109 12.98 4.67 -12.10
CA GLY A 109 12.16 3.46 -12.16
C GLY A 109 10.67 3.78 -12.36
N ALA A 110 10.13 4.72 -11.62
CA ALA A 110 8.73 5.11 -11.77
C ALA A 110 8.45 5.80 -13.13
N ARG A 111 9.37 6.65 -13.63
CA ARG A 111 9.25 7.21 -14.99
C ARG A 111 9.21 6.14 -16.08
N ALA A 112 9.94 5.05 -15.92
CA ALA A 112 9.89 3.94 -16.88
C ALA A 112 8.53 3.24 -16.92
N VAL A 113 7.79 3.25 -15.81
CA VAL A 113 6.43 2.67 -15.71
C VAL A 113 5.35 3.66 -16.16
N TYR A 114 5.41 4.89 -15.68
CA TYR A 114 4.33 5.87 -15.83
C TYR A 114 4.53 6.87 -16.99
N GLY A 115 5.75 6.90 -17.58
CA GLY A 115 6.05 7.76 -18.74
C GLY A 115 5.81 9.25 -18.46
N ASP A 116 5.14 9.92 -19.40
CA ASP A 116 4.85 11.36 -19.34
C ASP A 116 3.92 11.75 -18.19
N LYS A 117 3.16 10.80 -17.65
CA LYS A 117 2.27 11.05 -16.51
C LYS A 117 3.00 11.19 -15.18
N PHE A 118 4.28 10.80 -15.11
CA PHE A 118 5.03 10.75 -13.85
C PHE A 118 4.99 12.07 -13.08
N ASP A 119 5.19 13.19 -13.76
CA ASP A 119 5.29 14.50 -13.10
C ASP A 119 3.97 14.91 -12.44
N ASP A 120 2.84 14.67 -13.10
CA ASP A 120 1.50 14.95 -12.57
C ASP A 120 1.14 14.01 -11.39
N LEU A 121 1.62 12.78 -11.44
CA LEU A 121 1.27 11.75 -10.46
C LEU A 121 2.08 11.85 -9.16
N PHE A 122 3.36 12.21 -9.25
CA PHE A 122 4.29 12.01 -8.13
C PHE A 122 5.12 13.22 -7.72
N ASN A 123 5.30 14.24 -8.57
CA ASN A 123 6.15 15.37 -8.22
C ASN A 123 5.49 16.33 -7.20
N PRO A 124 6.32 17.00 -6.37
CA PRO A 124 7.78 16.90 -6.25
C PRO A 124 8.25 15.75 -5.35
N ILE A 125 9.21 14.95 -5.79
CA ILE A 125 9.84 13.94 -4.92
C ILE A 125 11.01 14.58 -4.18
N VAL A 126 10.82 14.81 -2.89
CA VAL A 126 11.79 15.50 -2.03
C VAL A 126 12.67 14.47 -1.31
N PRO A 127 14.02 14.59 -1.40
CA PRO A 127 14.94 13.75 -0.64
C PRO A 127 14.72 13.89 0.87
N VAL A 128 14.78 12.79 1.60
CA VAL A 128 14.73 12.77 3.06
C VAL A 128 16.13 12.93 3.63
N PRO A 129 16.40 13.91 4.53
CA PRO A 129 17.70 14.01 5.18
C PRO A 129 18.05 12.74 5.96
N GLU A 130 19.26 12.19 5.78
CA GLU A 130 19.66 10.91 6.38
C GLU A 130 19.50 10.87 7.90
N HIS A 131 19.78 12.00 8.58
CA HIS A 131 19.63 12.11 10.04
C HIS A 131 18.17 12.08 10.52
N ARG A 132 17.20 12.16 9.60
CA ARG A 132 15.75 12.04 9.86
C ARG A 132 15.22 10.65 9.49
N ILE A 133 16.09 9.72 9.07
CA ILE A 133 15.73 8.34 8.72
C ILE A 133 16.16 7.41 9.86
N ALA A 134 15.23 6.60 10.33
CA ALA A 134 15.50 5.47 11.21
C ALA A 134 15.07 4.16 10.53
N ILE A 135 15.91 3.15 10.63
CA ILE A 135 15.71 1.85 10.00
C ILE A 135 15.06 0.89 10.99
N LYS A 136 14.08 0.12 10.49
CA LYS A 136 13.49 -1.02 11.20
C LYS A 136 13.57 -2.27 10.35
N THR A 137 13.82 -3.41 11.01
CA THR A 137 13.95 -4.74 10.42
C THR A 137 13.02 -5.73 11.09
N GLU A 138 13.03 -6.97 10.63
CA GLU A 138 12.28 -8.09 11.21
C GLU A 138 12.42 -8.14 12.74
N GLY A 139 11.30 -8.15 13.45
CA GLY A 139 11.21 -8.27 14.90
C GLY A 139 11.55 -6.98 15.68
N ASP A 140 11.98 -5.92 15.01
CA ASP A 140 12.21 -4.63 15.67
C ASP A 140 10.90 -4.07 16.22
N ARG A 141 11.04 -3.26 17.29
CA ARG A 141 9.89 -2.60 17.93
C ARG A 141 10.06 -1.09 17.96
N LEU A 142 8.94 -0.39 17.97
CA LEU A 142 8.86 1.07 18.13
C LEU A 142 7.80 1.40 19.17
N GLN A 143 8.26 1.90 20.34
CA GLN A 143 7.37 2.36 21.39
C GLN A 143 6.74 3.69 20.99
N ILE A 144 5.40 3.73 20.86
CA ILE A 144 4.66 4.95 20.50
C ILE A 144 3.72 5.42 21.62
N GLY A 145 3.43 4.56 22.58
CA GLY A 145 2.62 4.84 23.77
C GLY A 145 3.02 3.94 24.93
N PRO A 146 2.54 4.20 26.17
CA PRO A 146 2.86 3.39 27.34
C PRO A 146 2.57 1.90 27.12
N ASP A 147 1.44 1.60 26.49
CA ASP A 147 0.95 0.25 26.23
C ASP A 147 1.03 -0.15 24.75
N CYS A 148 1.61 0.69 23.89
CA CYS A 148 1.69 0.46 22.46
C CYS A 148 3.13 0.44 21.96
N SER A 149 3.58 -0.75 21.56
CA SER A 149 4.88 -0.98 20.93
C SER A 149 4.65 -1.68 19.59
N LEU A 150 4.70 -0.92 18.49
CA LEU A 150 4.56 -1.45 17.14
C LEU A 150 5.70 -2.43 16.84
N GLU A 151 5.39 -3.56 16.21
CA GLU A 151 6.39 -4.56 15.82
C GLU A 151 6.46 -4.65 14.29
N PHE A 152 7.69 -4.69 13.76
CA PHE A 152 7.95 -4.70 12.31
C PHE A 152 8.25 -6.12 11.84
N TRP A 153 7.61 -6.53 10.77
CA TRP A 153 7.82 -7.83 10.13
C TRP A 153 8.23 -7.65 8.69
N ASP A 154 9.33 -8.25 8.28
CA ASP A 154 9.65 -8.33 6.86
C ASP A 154 8.53 -9.11 6.14
N THR A 155 7.87 -8.46 5.19
CA THR A 155 6.79 -9.04 4.40
C THR A 155 7.08 -8.86 2.91
N PRO A 156 8.13 -9.53 2.39
CA PRO A 156 8.46 -9.48 0.97
C PRO A 156 7.38 -10.14 0.12
N GLY A 157 7.45 -9.87 -1.17
CA GLY A 157 6.55 -10.45 -2.18
C GLY A 157 6.09 -9.39 -3.16
N HIS A 158 5.42 -8.35 -2.68
CA HIS A 158 5.16 -7.15 -3.48
C HIS A 158 6.47 -6.41 -3.79
N ALA A 159 7.30 -6.19 -2.78
CA ALA A 159 8.62 -5.58 -2.93
C ALA A 159 9.62 -6.12 -1.89
N LYS A 160 10.93 -6.13 -2.24
CA LYS A 160 12.00 -6.56 -1.32
C LYS A 160 12.29 -5.59 -0.17
N HIS A 161 11.75 -4.38 -0.25
CA HIS A 161 11.87 -3.30 0.74
C HIS A 161 10.55 -3.07 1.48
N HIS A 162 9.74 -4.12 1.62
CA HIS A 162 8.44 -4.08 2.27
C HIS A 162 8.51 -4.70 3.66
N PHE A 163 7.90 -4.03 4.63
CA PHE A 163 7.55 -4.57 5.93
C PHE A 163 6.08 -4.29 6.26
N GLY A 164 5.47 -5.18 7.02
CA GLY A 164 4.20 -4.93 7.68
C GLY A 164 4.41 -4.52 9.14
N ILE A 165 3.39 -3.98 9.77
CA ILE A 165 3.48 -3.44 11.12
C ILE A 165 2.34 -4.00 11.97
N LEU A 166 2.70 -4.76 13.01
CA LEU A 166 1.74 -5.25 14.00
C LEU A 166 1.47 -4.15 15.03
N ASP A 167 0.22 -3.80 15.20
CA ASP A 167 -0.28 -2.98 16.30
C ASP A 167 -0.88 -3.89 17.39
N PRO A 168 -0.21 -4.07 18.52
CA PRO A 168 -0.67 -5.01 19.56
C PRO A 168 -1.95 -4.55 20.27
N VAL A 169 -2.25 -3.24 20.23
CA VAL A 169 -3.44 -2.69 20.93
C VAL A 169 -4.72 -3.01 20.18
N SER A 170 -4.70 -2.93 18.85
CA SER A 170 -5.85 -3.31 18.03
C SER A 170 -5.81 -4.78 17.60
N ASN A 171 -4.74 -5.54 17.95
CA ASN A 171 -4.42 -6.81 17.34
C ASN A 171 -4.51 -6.76 15.82
N GLY A 172 -4.08 -5.63 15.26
CA GLY A 172 -4.22 -5.28 13.85
C GLY A 172 -2.87 -5.24 13.13
N PHE A 173 -2.92 -5.39 11.82
CA PHE A 173 -1.72 -5.42 11.01
C PHE A 173 -1.83 -4.46 9.83
N PHE A 174 -0.88 -3.53 9.70
CA PHE A 174 -0.74 -2.67 8.52
C PHE A 174 0.00 -3.46 7.44
N VAL A 175 -0.73 -3.84 6.41
CA VAL A 175 -0.27 -4.83 5.44
C VAL A 175 0.47 -4.22 4.24
N GLY A 176 0.46 -2.90 4.09
CA GLY A 176 0.91 -2.24 2.86
C GLY A 176 0.25 -2.89 1.64
N ASP A 177 1.07 -3.36 0.71
CA ASP A 177 0.62 -3.99 -0.54
C ASP A 177 0.85 -5.51 -0.58
N THR A 178 1.57 -6.08 0.40
CA THR A 178 1.86 -7.52 0.37
C THR A 178 0.61 -8.37 0.54
N ALA A 179 -0.40 -7.90 1.29
CA ALA A 179 -1.70 -8.56 1.37
C ALA A 179 -2.72 -8.02 0.33
N GLY A 180 -2.24 -7.38 -0.73
CA GLY A 180 -3.06 -6.93 -1.84
C GLY A 180 -3.75 -5.57 -1.64
N ILE A 181 -4.71 -5.31 -2.49
CA ILE A 181 -5.50 -4.08 -2.60
C ILE A 181 -6.92 -4.36 -2.15
N ARG A 182 -7.46 -3.48 -1.27
CA ARG A 182 -8.87 -3.50 -0.87
C ARG A 182 -9.66 -2.47 -1.68
N TYR A 183 -10.77 -2.89 -2.26
CA TYR A 183 -11.64 -2.00 -3.03
C TYR A 183 -12.76 -1.42 -2.16
N ALA A 184 -12.44 -0.34 -1.43
CA ALA A 184 -13.38 0.33 -0.53
C ALA A 184 -14.64 0.84 -1.23
N GLN A 185 -14.58 1.08 -2.55
CA GLN A 185 -15.68 1.53 -3.39
C GLN A 185 -16.84 0.53 -3.47
N LEU A 186 -16.62 -0.74 -3.08
CA LEU A 186 -17.64 -1.81 -3.09
C LEU A 186 -18.32 -2.00 -1.73
N ILE A 187 -17.84 -1.33 -0.68
CA ILE A 187 -18.36 -1.50 0.69
C ILE A 187 -19.83 -1.06 0.82
N GLU A 188 -20.21 0.00 0.11
CA GLU A 188 -21.60 0.47 0.09
C GLU A 188 -22.56 -0.54 -0.54
N ASP A 189 -22.04 -1.43 -1.38
CA ASP A 189 -22.78 -2.56 -1.98
C ASP A 189 -22.76 -3.81 -1.06
N GLY A 190 -22.13 -3.72 0.12
CA GLY A 190 -21.96 -4.84 1.05
C GLY A 190 -20.94 -5.87 0.60
N ILE A 191 -20.01 -5.49 -0.28
CA ILE A 191 -19.01 -6.38 -0.88
C ILE A 191 -17.62 -6.01 -0.37
N ASP A 192 -16.97 -6.93 0.35
CA ASP A 192 -15.53 -6.89 0.60
C ASP A 192 -14.81 -7.62 -0.54
N PHE A 193 -13.92 -6.90 -1.24
CA PHE A 193 -13.22 -7.43 -2.41
C PHE A 193 -11.75 -7.02 -2.39
N TYR A 194 -10.89 -8.00 -2.68
CA TYR A 194 -9.44 -7.86 -2.59
C TYR A 194 -8.78 -8.52 -3.80
N LEU A 195 -7.73 -7.88 -4.34
CA LEU A 195 -6.88 -8.44 -5.39
C LEU A 195 -5.40 -8.34 -4.98
N PRO A 196 -4.52 -9.24 -5.44
CA PRO A 196 -3.09 -9.12 -5.19
C PRO A 196 -2.50 -7.90 -5.91
N SER A 197 -1.49 -7.27 -5.31
CA SER A 197 -0.69 -6.21 -5.91
C SER A 197 0.62 -6.78 -6.43
N THR A 198 0.68 -7.07 -7.74
CA THR A 198 1.83 -7.74 -8.38
C THR A 198 2.66 -6.78 -9.23
N SER A 199 2.97 -5.59 -8.70
CA SER A 199 3.60 -4.51 -9.45
C SER A 199 5.07 -4.81 -9.86
N PRO A 200 5.58 -4.27 -10.98
CA PRO A 200 6.99 -4.39 -11.32
C PRO A 200 7.85 -3.59 -10.31
N ASN A 201 9.11 -3.91 -10.04
CA ASN A 201 9.98 -4.87 -10.70
C ASN A 201 10.57 -5.88 -9.69
N GLN A 202 9.97 -5.99 -8.53
CA GLN A 202 10.48 -6.82 -7.42
C GLN A 202 9.46 -7.86 -6.96
N PHE A 203 8.37 -8.02 -7.70
CA PHE A 203 7.34 -8.99 -7.39
C PHE A 203 7.93 -10.42 -7.31
N ASP A 204 7.54 -11.14 -6.28
CA ASP A 204 7.91 -12.53 -6.00
C ASP A 204 6.69 -13.25 -5.40
N PRO A 205 5.98 -14.08 -6.18
CA PRO A 205 4.75 -14.73 -5.73
C PRO A 205 4.95 -15.68 -4.55
N GLU A 206 6.07 -16.42 -4.52
CA GLU A 206 6.35 -17.35 -3.41
C GLU A 206 6.60 -16.60 -2.10
N ALA A 207 7.36 -15.50 -2.17
CA ALA A 207 7.59 -14.66 -1.01
C ALA A 207 6.29 -13.95 -0.55
N MET A 208 5.42 -13.54 -1.48
CA MET A 208 4.12 -12.94 -1.16
C MET A 208 3.21 -13.95 -0.48
N LYS A 209 3.11 -15.17 -1.02
CA LYS A 209 2.35 -16.27 -0.43
C LYS A 209 2.82 -16.56 0.99
N ALA A 210 4.13 -16.74 1.20
CA ALA A 210 4.70 -17.02 2.53
C ALA A 210 4.42 -15.88 3.53
N SER A 211 4.49 -14.62 3.09
CA SER A 211 4.16 -13.45 3.91
C SER A 211 2.68 -13.44 4.33
N ILE A 212 1.77 -13.75 3.40
CA ILE A 212 0.32 -13.81 3.66
C ILE A 212 -0.03 -14.98 4.59
N GLU A 213 0.52 -16.18 4.35
CA GLU A 213 0.33 -17.36 5.21
C GLU A 213 0.83 -17.11 6.65
N ARG A 214 1.94 -16.37 6.79
CA ARG A 214 2.41 -15.94 8.11
C ARG A 214 1.41 -15.02 8.81
N MET A 215 0.83 -14.04 8.10
CA MET A 215 -0.22 -13.18 8.67
C MET A 215 -1.46 -13.99 9.05
N GLU A 216 -1.89 -14.94 8.19
CA GLU A 216 -3.03 -15.81 8.44
C GLU A 216 -2.87 -16.62 9.74
N SER A 217 -1.64 -17.03 10.08
CA SER A 217 -1.34 -17.79 11.29
C SER A 217 -1.50 -17.01 12.59
N GLN A 218 -1.64 -15.67 12.55
CA GLN A 218 -1.57 -14.79 13.73
C GLN A 218 -2.91 -14.48 14.40
N GLN A 219 -4.03 -14.98 13.92
CA GLN A 219 -5.35 -14.67 14.51
C GLN A 219 -5.58 -13.16 14.73
N LEU A 220 -5.27 -12.36 13.70
CA LEU A 220 -5.45 -10.92 13.72
C LEU A 220 -6.95 -10.55 13.76
N ASP A 221 -7.28 -9.42 14.37
CA ASP A 221 -8.65 -8.90 14.43
C ASP A 221 -8.95 -7.93 13.27
N VAL A 222 -7.91 -7.28 12.71
CA VAL A 222 -8.08 -6.31 11.63
C VAL A 222 -6.83 -6.22 10.75
N LEU A 223 -7.03 -6.02 9.43
CA LEU A 223 -5.97 -5.62 8.49
C LEU A 223 -6.19 -4.18 8.05
N TYR A 224 -5.12 -3.39 8.05
CA TYR A 224 -5.11 -2.01 7.56
C TYR A 224 -4.35 -1.97 6.23
N PHE A 225 -5.05 -1.62 5.16
CA PHE A 225 -4.51 -1.65 3.79
C PHE A 225 -3.89 -0.32 3.37
N GLY A 226 -2.75 -0.35 2.70
CA GLY A 226 -2.17 0.84 2.06
C GLY A 226 -3.12 1.42 1.01
N HIS A 227 -3.73 0.54 0.21
CA HIS A 227 -4.83 0.87 -0.69
C HIS A 227 -6.18 0.82 0.06
N TYR A 228 -6.30 1.73 0.99
CA TYR A 228 -7.41 2.28 1.75
C TYR A 228 -8.27 1.33 2.59
N GLY A 229 -8.32 1.65 3.87
CA GLY A 229 -9.32 1.13 4.77
C GLY A 229 -8.92 -0.13 5.53
N ALA A 230 -9.85 -0.61 6.34
CA ALA A 230 -9.65 -1.75 7.23
C ALA A 230 -10.56 -2.92 6.87
N ALA A 231 -10.04 -4.14 6.95
CA ALA A 231 -10.80 -5.38 6.85
C ALA A 231 -10.97 -5.99 8.24
N MET A 232 -12.21 -6.15 8.67
CA MET A 232 -12.56 -6.72 9.98
C MET A 232 -12.67 -8.25 9.95
N ASN A 233 -12.40 -8.88 8.82
CA ASN A 233 -12.28 -10.32 8.66
C ASN A 233 -10.96 -10.67 7.96
N PRO A 234 -9.82 -10.61 8.69
CA PRO A 234 -8.49 -10.88 8.15
C PRO A 234 -8.39 -12.19 7.39
N GLN A 235 -8.95 -13.26 7.94
CA GLN A 235 -8.88 -14.59 7.35
C GLN A 235 -9.55 -14.67 5.97
N ALA A 236 -10.72 -14.03 5.81
CA ALA A 236 -11.40 -13.99 4.52
C ALA A 236 -10.66 -13.14 3.50
N ALA A 237 -10.10 -12.01 3.94
CA ALA A 237 -9.33 -11.11 3.08
C ALA A 237 -8.05 -11.80 2.57
N LEU A 238 -7.24 -12.37 3.47
CA LEU A 238 -5.98 -13.03 3.12
C LEU A 238 -6.22 -14.23 2.20
N ARG A 239 -7.24 -15.04 2.48
CA ARG A 239 -7.60 -16.18 1.63
C ARG A 239 -8.01 -15.74 0.23
N GLN A 240 -8.84 -14.71 0.13
CA GLN A 240 -9.25 -14.17 -1.18
C GLN A 240 -8.04 -13.68 -2.00
N VAL A 241 -7.08 -12.99 -1.35
CA VAL A 241 -5.86 -12.55 -2.03
C VAL A 241 -5.02 -13.74 -2.50
N LEU A 242 -4.89 -14.81 -1.70
CA LEU A 242 -4.15 -16.02 -2.10
C LEU A 242 -4.80 -16.71 -3.31
N GLU A 243 -6.14 -16.86 -3.31
CA GLU A 243 -6.87 -17.44 -4.42
C GLU A 243 -6.66 -16.66 -5.73
N TRP A 244 -6.72 -15.33 -5.66
CA TRP A 244 -6.45 -14.47 -6.82
C TRP A 244 -4.98 -14.49 -7.22
N LEU A 245 -4.05 -14.59 -6.26
CA LEU A 245 -2.62 -14.66 -6.56
C LEU A 245 -2.29 -15.90 -7.39
N GLU A 246 -2.85 -17.06 -7.06
CA GLU A 246 -2.67 -18.29 -7.83
C GLU A 246 -3.15 -18.11 -9.27
N LEU A 247 -4.36 -17.58 -9.46
CA LEU A 247 -4.90 -17.30 -10.80
C LEU A 247 -4.03 -16.29 -11.56
N PHE A 248 -3.59 -15.20 -10.92
CA PHE A 248 -2.76 -14.19 -11.57
C PHE A 248 -1.43 -14.76 -12.04
N VAL A 249 -0.80 -15.62 -11.24
CA VAL A 249 0.45 -16.29 -11.58
C VAL A 249 0.25 -17.27 -12.75
N GLU A 250 -0.83 -18.05 -12.76
CA GLU A 250 -1.18 -18.96 -13.86
C GLU A 250 -1.38 -18.23 -15.19
N GLU A 251 -2.19 -17.15 -15.15
CA GLU A 251 -2.47 -16.32 -16.33
C GLU A 251 -1.23 -15.57 -16.81
N GLY A 252 -0.41 -15.07 -15.87
CA GLY A 252 0.88 -14.45 -16.20
C GLY A 252 1.85 -15.41 -16.87
N ALA A 253 1.95 -16.65 -16.37
CA ALA A 253 2.76 -17.70 -16.98
C ALA A 253 2.26 -18.07 -18.38
N ALA A 254 0.94 -18.16 -18.57
CA ALA A 254 0.35 -18.42 -19.88
C ALA A 254 0.62 -17.29 -20.87
N ALA A 255 0.40 -16.04 -20.46
CA ALA A 255 0.66 -14.86 -21.28
C ALA A 255 2.15 -14.76 -21.68
N TYR A 256 3.05 -15.02 -20.75
CA TYR A 256 4.48 -15.05 -21.03
C TYR A 256 4.85 -16.09 -22.08
N ARG A 257 4.33 -17.34 -21.98
CA ARG A 257 4.58 -18.41 -22.97
C ARG A 257 4.05 -18.08 -24.37
N HIS A 258 3.01 -17.25 -24.47
CA HIS A 258 2.38 -16.82 -25.73
C HIS A 258 2.86 -15.46 -26.22
N ASP A 259 3.89 -14.87 -25.57
CA ASP A 259 4.45 -13.55 -25.91
C ASP A 259 3.37 -12.45 -25.95
N GLU A 260 2.40 -12.54 -25.02
CA GLU A 260 1.34 -11.54 -24.88
C GLU A 260 1.89 -10.23 -24.28
N SER A 261 1.29 -9.11 -24.68
CA SER A 261 1.56 -7.80 -24.07
C SER A 261 0.92 -7.67 -22.68
N ALA A 262 1.35 -6.67 -21.90
CA ALA A 262 0.71 -6.35 -20.61
C ALA A 262 -0.77 -5.98 -20.78
N ASP A 263 -1.14 -5.31 -21.89
CA ASP A 263 -2.55 -4.97 -22.18
C ASP A 263 -3.40 -6.21 -22.45
N GLN A 264 -2.83 -7.23 -23.10
CA GLN A 264 -3.52 -8.49 -23.34
C GLN A 264 -3.71 -9.26 -22.04
N LEU A 265 -2.64 -9.35 -21.22
CA LEU A 265 -2.72 -10.00 -19.90
C LEU A 265 -3.71 -9.27 -18.98
N ALA A 266 -3.68 -7.94 -18.92
CA ALA A 266 -4.63 -7.17 -18.11
C ALA A 266 -6.09 -7.48 -18.47
N LYS A 267 -6.41 -7.63 -19.77
CA LYS A 267 -7.75 -8.05 -20.23
C LYS A 267 -8.10 -9.47 -19.81
N ARG A 268 -7.11 -10.39 -19.83
CA ARG A 268 -7.30 -11.77 -19.36
C ARG A 268 -7.62 -11.80 -17.86
N LEU A 269 -6.88 -11.03 -17.05
CA LEU A 269 -7.14 -10.91 -15.63
C LEU A 269 -8.49 -10.24 -15.32
N ALA A 270 -8.89 -9.26 -16.13
CA ALA A 270 -10.16 -8.57 -15.96
C ALA A 270 -11.38 -9.50 -16.13
N ALA A 271 -11.32 -10.46 -17.03
CA ALA A 271 -12.46 -11.33 -17.33
C ALA A 271 -12.99 -12.09 -16.08
N PRO A 272 -12.19 -12.86 -15.34
CA PRO A 272 -12.64 -13.54 -14.13
C PRO A 272 -13.01 -12.57 -13.00
N VAL A 273 -12.31 -11.42 -12.86
CA VAL A 273 -12.63 -10.39 -11.88
C VAL A 273 -14.02 -9.82 -12.13
N MET A 274 -14.32 -9.45 -13.38
CA MET A 274 -15.64 -8.91 -13.76
C MET A 274 -16.75 -9.96 -13.60
N ALA A 275 -16.47 -11.23 -13.91
CA ALA A 275 -17.42 -12.31 -13.70
C ALA A 275 -17.78 -12.47 -12.22
N GLN A 276 -16.79 -12.50 -11.33
CA GLN A 276 -17.03 -12.60 -9.89
C GLN A 276 -17.78 -11.38 -9.33
N LEU A 277 -17.46 -10.16 -9.79
CA LEU A 277 -18.19 -8.96 -9.37
C LEU A 277 -19.65 -8.98 -9.85
N ALA A 278 -19.91 -9.46 -11.07
CA ALA A 278 -21.26 -9.62 -11.59
C ALA A 278 -22.07 -10.67 -10.78
N GLU A 279 -21.46 -11.79 -10.41
CA GLU A 279 -22.05 -12.80 -9.51
C GLU A 279 -22.40 -12.23 -8.13
N LYS A 280 -21.56 -11.32 -7.63
CA LYS A 280 -21.82 -10.57 -6.38
C LYS A 280 -22.86 -9.44 -6.54
N GLY A 281 -23.39 -9.24 -7.74
CA GLY A 281 -24.46 -8.27 -8.04
C GLY A 281 -23.98 -6.87 -8.41
N VAL A 282 -22.68 -6.65 -8.63
CA VAL A 282 -22.14 -5.35 -9.08
C VAL A 282 -22.61 -5.05 -10.49
N LYS A 283 -23.39 -3.98 -10.64
CA LYS A 283 -23.92 -3.54 -11.93
C LYS A 283 -22.95 -2.61 -12.66
N GLN A 284 -22.85 -2.74 -13.96
CA GLN A 284 -22.05 -1.87 -14.81
C GLN A 284 -22.89 -0.69 -15.37
N PRO A 285 -22.32 0.54 -15.52
CA PRO A 285 -20.97 0.94 -15.02
C PRO A 285 -20.96 1.12 -13.51
N HIS A 286 -19.80 0.83 -12.87
CA HIS A 286 -19.59 1.00 -11.43
C HIS A 286 -18.36 1.87 -11.15
N ARG A 287 -18.40 2.66 -10.07
CA ARG A 287 -17.30 3.56 -9.66
C ARG A 287 -15.98 2.86 -9.35
N VAL A 288 -16.00 1.55 -9.07
CA VAL A 288 -14.79 0.75 -8.82
C VAL A 288 -13.99 0.46 -10.09
N MET A 289 -14.60 0.53 -11.28
CA MET A 289 -13.96 0.06 -12.53
C MET A 289 -12.64 0.77 -12.84
N PRO A 290 -12.52 2.10 -12.76
CA PRO A 290 -11.25 2.78 -13.02
C PRO A 290 -10.11 2.32 -12.10
N TYR A 291 -10.42 1.93 -10.85
CA TYR A 291 -9.43 1.42 -9.89
C TYR A 291 -8.95 0.04 -10.32
N ILE A 292 -9.87 -0.89 -10.55
CA ILE A 292 -9.55 -2.27 -10.94
C ILE A 292 -8.78 -2.30 -12.27
N GLU A 293 -9.23 -1.56 -13.28
CA GLU A 293 -8.57 -1.52 -14.58
C GLU A 293 -7.12 -1.06 -14.48
N MET A 294 -6.86 -0.02 -13.69
CA MET A 294 -5.50 0.50 -13.45
C MET A 294 -4.63 -0.54 -12.71
N ASP A 295 -5.17 -1.13 -11.64
CA ASP A 295 -4.43 -2.09 -10.83
C ASP A 295 -4.12 -3.38 -11.60
N LEU A 296 -5.04 -3.85 -12.44
CA LEU A 296 -4.81 -4.99 -13.33
C LEU A 296 -3.76 -4.69 -14.40
N GLN A 297 -3.71 -3.45 -14.90
CA GLN A 297 -2.69 -3.03 -15.85
C GLN A 297 -1.29 -3.04 -15.23
N VAL A 298 -1.15 -2.53 -14.01
CA VAL A 298 0.12 -2.55 -13.27
C VAL A 298 0.49 -3.99 -12.89
N SER A 299 -0.48 -4.78 -12.43
CA SER A 299 -0.26 -6.19 -12.08
C SER A 299 0.20 -7.02 -13.28
N ALA A 300 -0.37 -6.82 -14.45
CA ALA A 300 0.05 -7.50 -15.67
C ALA A 300 1.51 -7.20 -16.05
N GLN A 301 1.94 -5.94 -15.87
CA GLN A 301 3.34 -5.56 -16.09
C GLN A 301 4.29 -6.29 -15.14
N GLY A 302 3.93 -6.37 -13.85
CA GLY A 302 4.75 -7.03 -12.85
C GLY A 302 4.85 -8.54 -13.02
N LEU A 303 3.75 -9.19 -13.39
CA LEU A 303 3.73 -10.62 -13.72
C LEU A 303 4.65 -10.94 -14.91
N LEU A 304 4.56 -10.20 -16.01
CA LEU A 304 5.42 -10.39 -17.17
C LEU A 304 6.88 -10.08 -16.85
N ASP A 305 7.17 -9.05 -16.04
CA ASP A 305 8.52 -8.74 -15.58
C ASP A 305 9.11 -9.88 -14.75
N TYR A 306 8.30 -10.44 -13.84
CA TYR A 306 8.70 -11.61 -13.04
C TYR A 306 9.10 -12.80 -13.92
N PHE A 307 8.26 -13.22 -14.87
CA PHE A 307 8.56 -14.36 -15.73
C PHE A 307 9.75 -14.12 -16.68
N ARG A 308 9.95 -12.89 -17.17
CA ARG A 308 11.14 -12.52 -17.96
C ARG A 308 12.45 -12.67 -17.18
N LYS A 309 12.42 -12.47 -15.86
CA LYS A 309 13.62 -12.61 -15.01
C LYS A 309 13.91 -14.03 -14.59
N GLN A 310 12.96 -14.95 -14.76
CA GLN A 310 13.14 -16.38 -14.48
C GLN A 310 13.68 -17.15 -15.70
N SER A 311 13.62 -16.59 -16.89
CA SER A 311 14.13 -17.15 -18.14
C SER A 311 15.56 -16.68 -18.42
#